data_fc2c19a8aba9b022f49dacb89c29452c
#
_entry.id   fc2c19a8aba9b022f49dacb89c29452c
#
_cell.length_a   1.000
_cell.length_b   1.000
_cell.length_c   1.000
_cell.angle_alpha   90.00
_cell.angle_beta   90.00
_cell.angle_gamma   90.00
#
_symmetry.space_group_name_H-M   'P 1'
#
loop_
_entity.id
_entity.type
_entity.pdbx_description
1 polymer ?
#
loop_
_entity_poly.entity_id
_entity_poly.type
_entity_poly.pdbx_seq_one_letter_code
_entity_poly.pdbx_strand_id
1 'polypeptide(L)'
;MAKRLTLYITIFLFVGIGFVPVIVMFLKSFFVDDGFSLNTYGTLFQSNREWKLLFNTLSLAGATTFITVLLGVPLGTLFAKTDLPLRRFFTVIFIIPLLIPSYILAIAWFYCLGRAGIVACVLGEATGILTSNLLFSFAGTLFVMVSALLPIVIILTMTYLRMVNPDMEEAALLHCSWPVALRRITLPLISPGIALGALITFILTLAEFGVPSFLRFDVYSVESFTRLSAFYDFDSTTAAAVPLGVITIVVLIIERLFLRRKTFVFRTMGSENEMVIVPLGESKSYFLVVVSILVFIFVIAPLCVLLCKSLSPSAYSEAFIRSTGSIMRSLLYASVGATCLVIFGFFIGYILDRKILRFSYAADSIAVFLFALPGAVIGIGLSGLWNTQGTNFIYTSMVIIIFGYIAQYTALGERVMAATFPYVSRSMEEAAQIAGAGWYRRIFKVLVPLVKRGMIATWLICFIFCLRDVGITMMVYPPGHDTLPVRTFTLMANSPDNVISALCVIMIMITLLPLCGLGLVKKYIT
;
A
#
# COMPACT_ATOMS: atom_id res chain seq x y z
N MET A 1 32.83 12.12 13.37
CA MET A 1 32.98 11.94 11.91
C MET A 1 32.13 10.76 11.40
N ALA A 2 32.27 9.55 11.92
CA ALA A 2 31.53 8.34 11.49
C ALA A 2 30.00 8.53 11.44
N LYS A 3 29.36 9.13 12.47
CA LYS A 3 27.91 9.40 12.49
C LYS A 3 27.42 10.14 11.25
N ARG A 4 28.02 11.27 10.94
CA ARG A 4 27.59 12.10 9.80
C ARG A 4 27.83 11.37 8.47
N LEU A 5 28.98 10.71 8.35
CA LEU A 5 29.34 9.96 7.15
C LEU A 5 28.31 8.85 6.85
N THR A 6 27.98 8.01 7.83
CA THR A 6 26.97 6.94 7.66
C THR A 6 25.62 7.51 7.23
N LEU A 7 25.16 8.60 7.86
CA LEU A 7 23.85 9.20 7.55
C LEU A 7 23.83 9.84 6.15
N TYR A 8 24.91 10.52 5.73
CA TYR A 8 25.01 11.05 4.38
C TYR A 8 25.08 9.94 3.32
N ILE A 9 25.83 8.85 3.56
CA ILE A 9 25.88 7.71 2.66
C ILE A 9 24.49 7.09 2.49
N THR A 10 23.72 6.94 3.59
CA THR A 10 22.37 6.39 3.52
C THR A 10 21.44 7.24 2.65
N ILE A 11 21.44 8.57 2.84
CA ILE A 11 20.63 9.48 2.02
C ILE A 11 21.10 9.45 0.57
N PHE A 12 22.41 9.50 0.33
CA PHE A 12 22.99 9.47 -1.02
C PHE A 12 22.60 8.19 -1.77
N LEU A 13 22.71 7.05 -1.13
CA LEU A 13 22.30 5.77 -1.73
C LEU A 13 20.79 5.74 -1.99
N PHE A 14 19.97 6.17 -1.03
CA PHE A 14 18.52 6.21 -1.23
C PHE A 14 18.12 7.13 -2.39
N VAL A 15 18.67 8.33 -2.45
CA VAL A 15 18.41 9.29 -3.52
C VAL A 15 18.92 8.76 -4.87
N GLY A 16 20.13 8.19 -4.89
CA GLY A 16 20.75 7.64 -6.11
C GLY A 16 19.99 6.43 -6.67
N ILE A 17 19.49 5.55 -5.80
CA ILE A 17 18.76 4.35 -6.21
C ILE A 17 17.31 4.68 -6.61
N GLY A 18 16.61 5.51 -5.83
CA GLY A 18 15.18 5.73 -6.00
C GLY A 18 14.81 7.00 -6.74
N PHE A 19 15.40 8.13 -6.36
CA PHE A 19 14.95 9.44 -6.85
C PHE A 19 15.63 9.86 -8.17
N VAL A 20 16.94 9.60 -8.30
CA VAL A 20 17.69 9.95 -9.52
C VAL A 20 17.11 9.29 -10.77
N PRO A 21 16.76 7.99 -10.79
CA PRO A 21 16.16 7.38 -11.98
C PRO A 21 14.87 8.09 -12.42
N VAL A 22 14.01 8.44 -11.44
CA VAL A 22 12.74 9.12 -11.72
C VAL A 22 12.97 10.54 -12.24
N ILE A 23 13.90 11.29 -11.64
CA ILE A 23 14.24 12.64 -12.14
C ILE A 23 14.85 12.58 -13.52
N VAL A 24 15.81 11.68 -13.77
CA VAL A 24 16.43 11.51 -15.08
C VAL A 24 15.38 11.16 -16.13
N MET A 25 14.44 10.31 -15.80
CA MET A 25 13.29 9.99 -16.65
C MET A 25 12.50 11.26 -16.98
N PHE A 26 12.08 12.04 -15.97
CA PHE A 26 11.35 13.29 -16.21
C PHE A 26 12.15 14.32 -17.03
N LEU A 27 13.45 14.44 -16.81
CA LEU A 27 14.28 15.34 -17.57
C LEU A 27 14.42 14.87 -19.03
N LYS A 28 14.67 13.57 -19.26
CA LYS A 28 14.77 13.01 -20.61
C LYS A 28 13.48 13.15 -21.42
N SER A 29 12.31 13.20 -20.79
CA SER A 29 11.03 13.40 -21.49
C SER A 29 10.92 14.73 -22.25
N PHE A 30 11.77 15.70 -21.93
CA PHE A 30 11.85 16.99 -22.63
C PHE A 30 12.87 17.00 -23.77
N PHE A 31 13.60 15.90 -23.97
CA PHE A 31 14.62 15.80 -25.00
C PHE A 31 14.27 14.67 -25.97
N VAL A 32 14.16 15.00 -27.25
CA VAL A 32 13.91 14.06 -28.34
C VAL A 32 15.05 14.28 -29.37
N ASP A 33 15.71 13.22 -29.81
CA ASP A 33 16.84 13.28 -30.77
C ASP A 33 17.90 14.32 -30.35
N ASP A 34 18.28 14.34 -29.05
CA ASP A 34 19.26 15.26 -28.45
C ASP A 34 18.86 16.76 -28.50
N GLY A 35 17.63 17.10 -28.90
CA GLY A 35 17.07 18.45 -28.90
C GLY A 35 15.95 18.63 -27.87
N PHE A 36 15.85 19.83 -27.27
CA PHE A 36 14.68 20.16 -26.43
C PHE A 36 13.42 20.24 -27.28
N SER A 37 12.44 19.41 -26.98
CA SER A 37 11.19 19.34 -27.73
C SER A 37 9.99 19.13 -26.83
N LEU A 38 8.94 19.91 -27.04
CA LEU A 38 7.64 19.74 -26.40
C LEU A 38 6.61 19.08 -27.33
N ASN A 39 7.03 18.62 -28.51
CA ASN A 39 6.11 18.04 -29.50
C ASN A 39 5.40 16.81 -28.98
N THR A 40 6.09 15.92 -28.24
CA THR A 40 5.49 14.75 -27.60
C THR A 40 4.37 15.14 -26.63
N TYR A 41 4.56 16.21 -25.88
CA TYR A 41 3.50 16.74 -24.99
C TYR A 41 2.36 17.36 -25.79
N GLY A 42 2.67 18.07 -26.88
CA GLY A 42 1.65 18.64 -27.78
C GLY A 42 0.74 17.56 -28.35
N THR A 43 1.29 16.45 -28.82
CA THR A 43 0.52 15.30 -29.35
C THR A 43 -0.29 14.60 -28.25
N LEU A 44 0.29 14.43 -27.05
CA LEU A 44 -0.42 13.86 -25.90
C LEU A 44 -1.64 14.71 -25.51
N PHE A 45 -1.47 16.02 -25.34
CA PHE A 45 -2.55 16.91 -24.95
C PHE A 45 -3.64 17.11 -26.02
N GLN A 46 -3.33 16.88 -27.28
CA GLN A 46 -4.29 16.89 -28.38
C GLN A 46 -5.10 15.59 -28.48
N SER A 47 -4.66 14.52 -27.84
CA SER A 47 -5.30 13.22 -27.91
C SER A 47 -6.50 13.11 -26.96
N ASN A 48 -7.70 12.90 -27.50
CA ASN A 48 -8.89 12.60 -26.72
C ASN A 48 -8.74 11.34 -25.85
N ARG A 49 -7.89 10.40 -26.26
CA ARG A 49 -7.58 9.17 -25.50
C ARG A 49 -6.87 9.51 -24.20
N GLU A 50 -5.90 10.40 -24.23
CA GLU A 50 -5.14 10.83 -23.04
C GLU A 50 -6.04 11.48 -21.99
N TRP A 51 -6.93 12.37 -22.43
CA TRP A 51 -7.91 12.99 -21.54
C TRP A 51 -8.88 11.98 -20.93
N LYS A 52 -9.30 10.97 -21.71
CA LYS A 52 -10.13 9.88 -21.20
C LYS A 52 -9.40 9.04 -20.15
N LEU A 53 -8.12 8.69 -20.38
CA LEU A 53 -7.30 7.98 -19.42
C LEU A 53 -7.12 8.76 -18.12
N LEU A 54 -6.85 10.06 -18.23
CA LEU A 54 -6.71 10.96 -17.08
C LEU A 54 -8.03 11.03 -16.29
N PHE A 55 -9.14 11.24 -16.97
CA PHE A 55 -10.46 11.28 -16.34
C PHE A 55 -10.81 9.95 -15.67
N ASN A 56 -10.58 8.82 -16.32
CA ASN A 56 -10.81 7.50 -15.76
C ASN A 56 -9.96 7.27 -14.50
N THR A 57 -8.69 7.64 -14.55
CA THR A 57 -7.75 7.47 -13.43
C THR A 57 -8.18 8.31 -12.22
N LEU A 58 -8.48 9.58 -12.44
CA LEU A 58 -8.89 10.50 -11.38
C LEU A 58 -10.29 10.18 -10.84
N SER A 59 -11.23 9.82 -11.70
CA SER A 59 -12.58 9.45 -11.28
C SER A 59 -12.58 8.14 -10.48
N LEU A 60 -11.79 7.15 -10.88
CA LEU A 60 -11.63 5.91 -10.13
C LEU A 60 -11.00 6.19 -8.75
N ALA A 61 -9.90 6.95 -8.70
CA ALA A 61 -9.24 7.30 -7.45
C ALA A 61 -10.16 8.13 -6.52
N GLY A 62 -10.87 9.12 -7.07
CA GLY A 62 -11.81 9.93 -6.32
C GLY A 62 -13.03 9.15 -5.80
N ALA A 63 -13.64 8.34 -6.64
CA ALA A 63 -14.81 7.53 -6.28
C ALA A 63 -14.44 6.45 -5.25
N THR A 64 -13.32 5.76 -5.43
CA THR A 64 -12.80 4.78 -4.45
C THR A 64 -12.58 5.44 -3.10
N THR A 65 -11.91 6.59 -3.07
CA THR A 65 -11.66 7.35 -1.85
C THR A 65 -12.96 7.77 -1.17
N PHE A 66 -13.90 8.32 -1.93
CA PHE A 66 -15.18 8.76 -1.39
C PHE A 66 -15.96 7.62 -0.74
N ILE A 67 -16.08 6.47 -1.43
CA ILE A 67 -16.84 5.33 -0.93
C ILE A 67 -16.11 4.66 0.26
N THR A 68 -14.79 4.55 0.21
CA THR A 68 -14.03 3.98 1.35
C THR A 68 -14.13 4.86 2.58
N VAL A 69 -14.15 6.18 2.46
CA VAL A 69 -14.37 7.10 3.59
C VAL A 69 -15.81 6.99 4.09
N LEU A 70 -16.79 6.97 3.18
CA LEU A 70 -18.21 6.85 3.52
C LEU A 70 -18.54 5.58 4.30
N LEU A 71 -17.90 4.45 3.97
CA LEU A 71 -18.10 3.17 4.65
C LEU A 71 -17.11 2.98 5.81
N GLY A 72 -15.85 3.37 5.64
CA GLY A 72 -14.76 3.11 6.58
C GLY A 72 -14.85 3.93 7.86
N VAL A 73 -15.30 5.18 7.79
CA VAL A 73 -15.45 6.03 8.99
C VAL A 73 -16.55 5.51 9.92
N PRO A 74 -17.77 5.19 9.45
CA PRO A 74 -18.79 4.55 10.29
C PRO A 74 -18.34 3.21 10.86
N LEU A 75 -17.75 2.33 10.03
CA LEU A 75 -17.25 1.02 10.48
C LEU A 75 -16.15 1.16 11.54
N GLY A 76 -15.17 2.03 11.29
CA GLY A 76 -14.10 2.31 12.26
C GLY A 76 -14.64 2.88 13.58
N THR A 77 -15.68 3.72 13.50
CA THR A 77 -16.36 4.25 14.70
C THR A 77 -17.12 3.17 15.44
N LEU A 78 -17.86 2.31 14.75
CA LEU A 78 -18.56 1.17 15.35
C LEU A 78 -17.58 0.23 16.08
N PHE A 79 -16.44 -0.07 15.47
CA PHE A 79 -15.45 -0.98 16.07
C PHE A 79 -14.67 -0.36 17.23
N ALA A 80 -14.43 0.95 17.22
CA ALA A 80 -13.65 1.63 18.25
C ALA A 80 -14.52 2.08 19.44
N LYS A 81 -15.72 2.63 19.20
CA LYS A 81 -16.49 3.40 20.17
C LYS A 81 -17.78 2.72 20.64
N THR A 82 -18.12 1.53 20.15
CA THR A 82 -19.38 0.86 20.53
C THR A 82 -19.17 -0.51 21.15
N ASP A 83 -20.21 -1.02 21.78
CA ASP A 83 -20.27 -2.35 22.38
C ASP A 83 -20.74 -3.43 21.39
N LEU A 84 -20.46 -3.25 20.07
CA LEU A 84 -20.81 -4.21 19.04
C LEU A 84 -20.22 -5.60 19.34
N PRO A 85 -21.03 -6.68 19.32
CA PRO A 85 -20.53 -8.03 19.49
C PRO A 85 -19.50 -8.38 18.42
N LEU A 86 -18.50 -9.18 18.78
CA LEU A 86 -17.46 -9.64 17.84
C LEU A 86 -16.68 -8.53 17.13
N ARG A 87 -16.70 -7.27 17.65
CA ARG A 87 -15.99 -6.13 17.02
C ARG A 87 -14.51 -6.41 16.73
N ARG A 88 -13.81 -7.14 17.62
CA ARG A 88 -12.40 -7.53 17.42
C ARG A 88 -12.24 -8.50 16.24
N PHE A 89 -13.15 -9.46 16.14
CA PHE A 89 -13.18 -10.43 15.04
C PHE A 89 -13.44 -9.74 13.70
N PHE A 90 -14.43 -8.87 13.61
CA PHE A 90 -14.70 -8.09 12.40
C PHE A 90 -13.53 -7.20 12.00
N THR A 91 -12.88 -6.54 12.96
CA THR A 91 -11.68 -5.73 12.69
C THR A 91 -10.58 -6.58 12.03
N VAL A 92 -10.30 -7.78 12.58
CA VAL A 92 -9.27 -8.66 12.04
C VAL A 92 -9.63 -9.13 10.63
N ILE A 93 -10.88 -9.52 10.39
CA ILE A 93 -11.34 -9.97 9.08
C ILE A 93 -11.25 -8.85 8.03
N PHE A 94 -11.68 -7.63 8.37
CA PHE A 94 -11.57 -6.50 7.44
C PHE A 94 -10.12 -6.14 7.08
N ILE A 95 -9.12 -6.51 7.89
CA ILE A 95 -7.71 -6.27 7.54
C ILE A 95 -7.22 -7.22 6.45
N ILE A 96 -7.80 -8.42 6.31
CA ILE A 96 -7.33 -9.45 5.37
C ILE A 96 -7.19 -8.94 3.92
N PRO A 97 -8.17 -8.23 3.32
CA PRO A 97 -8.03 -7.74 1.96
C PRO A 97 -6.83 -6.81 1.74
N LEU A 98 -6.44 -6.04 2.75
CA LEU A 98 -5.27 -5.17 2.67
C LEU A 98 -3.95 -5.96 2.54
N LEU A 99 -3.91 -7.17 3.06
CA LEU A 99 -2.72 -8.03 3.04
C LEU A 99 -2.59 -8.82 1.73
N ILE A 100 -3.70 -8.97 1.01
CA ILE A 100 -3.76 -9.71 -0.25
C ILE A 100 -3.49 -8.73 -1.41
N PRO A 101 -2.74 -9.12 -2.45
CA PRO A 101 -2.66 -8.35 -3.67
C PRO A 101 -4.06 -8.06 -4.25
N SER A 102 -4.33 -6.82 -4.61
CA SER A 102 -5.64 -6.34 -5.06
C SER A 102 -6.17 -7.09 -6.30
N TYR A 103 -5.27 -7.47 -7.22
CA TYR A 103 -5.65 -8.25 -8.41
C TYR A 103 -6.21 -9.65 -8.06
N ILE A 104 -5.80 -10.26 -6.95
CA ILE A 104 -6.36 -11.55 -6.50
C ILE A 104 -7.84 -11.39 -6.13
N LEU A 105 -8.22 -10.26 -5.55
CA LEU A 105 -9.62 -9.95 -5.31
C LEU A 105 -10.39 -9.78 -6.63
N ALA A 106 -9.77 -9.17 -7.65
CA ALA A 106 -10.36 -9.07 -8.97
C ALA A 106 -10.60 -10.45 -9.60
N ILE A 107 -9.63 -11.38 -9.49
CA ILE A 107 -9.78 -12.77 -9.93
C ILE A 107 -10.92 -13.46 -9.18
N ALA A 108 -10.96 -13.32 -7.85
CA ALA A 108 -12.01 -13.91 -7.04
C ALA A 108 -13.41 -13.42 -7.46
N TRP A 109 -13.55 -12.12 -7.71
CA TRP A 109 -14.79 -11.56 -8.21
C TRP A 109 -15.11 -11.95 -9.64
N PHE A 110 -14.09 -12.18 -10.47
CA PHE A 110 -14.29 -12.75 -11.80
C PHE A 110 -14.86 -14.18 -11.73
N TYR A 111 -14.41 -15.01 -10.80
CA TYR A 111 -15.01 -16.34 -10.59
C TYR A 111 -16.41 -16.28 -9.95
N CYS A 112 -16.75 -15.20 -9.28
CA CYS A 112 -18.11 -14.97 -8.79
C CYS A 112 -19.05 -14.48 -9.89
N LEU A 113 -18.69 -13.37 -10.56
CA LEU A 113 -19.56 -12.53 -11.37
C LEU A 113 -19.30 -12.65 -12.88
N GLY A 114 -18.26 -13.37 -13.31
CA GLY A 114 -17.94 -13.59 -14.72
C GLY A 114 -19.02 -14.42 -15.44
N ARG A 115 -18.96 -14.48 -16.78
CA ARG A 115 -19.95 -15.19 -17.62
C ARG A 115 -20.20 -16.64 -17.22
N ALA A 116 -19.14 -17.34 -16.80
CA ALA A 116 -19.19 -18.71 -16.27
C ALA A 116 -18.96 -18.75 -14.76
N GLY A 117 -19.23 -17.65 -14.05
CA GLY A 117 -19.06 -17.52 -12.61
C GLY A 117 -20.15 -18.24 -11.82
N ILE A 118 -19.99 -18.27 -10.49
CA ILE A 118 -20.96 -18.92 -9.59
C ILE A 118 -22.36 -18.34 -9.75
N VAL A 119 -22.48 -17.02 -9.91
CA VAL A 119 -23.78 -16.34 -10.09
C VAL A 119 -24.46 -16.82 -11.38
N ALA A 120 -23.72 -17.00 -12.46
CA ALA A 120 -24.25 -17.52 -13.72
C ALA A 120 -24.71 -18.99 -13.58
N CYS A 121 -23.94 -19.81 -12.85
CA CYS A 121 -24.30 -21.21 -12.60
C CYS A 121 -25.59 -21.35 -11.77
N VAL A 122 -25.86 -20.42 -10.82
CA VAL A 122 -27.01 -20.48 -9.93
C VAL A 122 -28.25 -19.80 -10.52
N LEU A 123 -28.08 -18.62 -11.16
CA LEU A 123 -29.16 -17.75 -11.61
C LEU A 123 -29.37 -17.77 -13.13
N GLY A 124 -28.56 -18.53 -13.87
CA GLY A 124 -28.66 -18.68 -15.31
C GLY A 124 -27.74 -17.75 -16.12
N GLU A 125 -27.56 -18.10 -17.39
CA GLU A 125 -26.60 -17.47 -18.31
C GLU A 125 -26.88 -15.98 -18.54
N ALA A 126 -28.14 -15.57 -18.65
CA ALA A 126 -28.51 -14.17 -18.84
C ALA A 126 -28.00 -13.28 -17.69
N THR A 127 -28.11 -13.77 -16.44
CA THR A 127 -27.60 -13.07 -15.26
C THR A 127 -26.06 -13.03 -15.29
N GLY A 128 -25.42 -14.11 -15.72
CA GLY A 128 -23.96 -14.16 -15.90
C GLY A 128 -23.43 -13.12 -16.90
N ILE A 129 -24.14 -12.89 -17.98
CA ILE A 129 -23.78 -11.84 -18.96
C ILE A 129 -23.90 -10.45 -18.32
N LEU A 130 -24.99 -10.18 -17.60
CA LEU A 130 -25.21 -8.89 -16.93
C LEU A 130 -24.15 -8.62 -15.86
N THR A 131 -23.89 -9.59 -14.98
CA THR A 131 -22.90 -9.44 -13.90
C THR A 131 -21.48 -9.32 -14.44
N SER A 132 -21.14 -10.04 -15.51
CA SER A 132 -19.86 -9.92 -16.20
C SER A 132 -19.67 -8.53 -16.80
N ASN A 133 -20.68 -8.00 -17.51
CA ASN A 133 -20.62 -6.65 -18.07
C ASN A 133 -20.46 -5.58 -16.97
N LEU A 134 -21.13 -5.76 -15.83
CA LEU A 134 -20.98 -4.88 -14.67
C LEU A 134 -19.55 -4.98 -14.08
N LEU A 135 -19.00 -6.19 -13.96
CA LEU A 135 -17.66 -6.40 -13.40
C LEU A 135 -16.57 -5.75 -14.29
N PHE A 136 -16.68 -5.88 -15.61
CA PHE A 136 -15.73 -5.30 -16.58
C PHE A 136 -16.07 -3.83 -16.93
N SER A 137 -16.64 -3.10 -15.97
CA SER A 137 -16.98 -1.68 -16.09
C SER A 137 -16.29 -0.85 -15.01
N PHE A 138 -16.49 0.48 -15.05
CA PHE A 138 -16.07 1.37 -13.97
C PHE A 138 -16.62 0.91 -12.61
N ALA A 139 -17.90 0.53 -12.55
CA ALA A 139 -18.54 0.12 -11.29
C ALA A 139 -17.92 -1.14 -10.69
N GLY A 140 -17.60 -2.14 -11.50
CA GLY A 140 -16.95 -3.35 -11.04
C GLY A 140 -15.49 -3.11 -10.59
N THR A 141 -14.74 -2.31 -11.35
CA THR A 141 -13.39 -1.91 -10.96
C THR A 141 -13.41 -1.14 -9.65
N LEU A 142 -14.32 -0.17 -9.51
CA LEU A 142 -14.54 0.60 -8.28
C LEU A 142 -14.87 -0.31 -7.08
N PHE A 143 -15.76 -1.27 -7.27
CA PHE A 143 -16.18 -2.20 -6.22
C PHE A 143 -14.99 -3.05 -5.70
N VAL A 144 -14.17 -3.58 -6.61
CA VAL A 144 -12.97 -4.35 -6.23
C VAL A 144 -11.95 -3.44 -5.52
N MET A 145 -11.74 -2.23 -6.00
CA MET A 145 -10.83 -1.26 -5.36
C MET A 145 -11.30 -0.88 -3.95
N VAL A 146 -12.61 -0.64 -3.78
CA VAL A 146 -13.20 -0.37 -2.45
C VAL A 146 -12.95 -1.57 -1.52
N SER A 147 -13.20 -2.80 -1.96
CA SER A 147 -12.99 -3.98 -1.12
C SER A 147 -11.54 -4.15 -0.68
N ALA A 148 -10.57 -3.82 -1.54
CA ALA A 148 -9.14 -3.90 -1.24
C ALA A 148 -8.65 -2.81 -0.27
N LEU A 149 -9.17 -1.58 -0.37
CA LEU A 149 -8.62 -0.40 0.32
C LEU A 149 -9.47 0.09 1.50
N LEU A 150 -10.69 -0.39 1.66
CA LEU A 150 -11.58 -0.08 2.79
C LEU A 150 -10.90 -0.26 4.18
N PRO A 151 -10.06 -1.29 4.40
CA PRO A 151 -9.39 -1.47 5.68
C PRO A 151 -8.50 -0.30 6.11
N ILE A 152 -7.92 0.44 5.17
CA ILE A 152 -7.04 1.59 5.46
C ILE A 152 -7.80 2.65 6.25
N VAL A 153 -8.98 3.02 5.74
CA VAL A 153 -9.81 4.04 6.39
C VAL A 153 -10.34 3.54 7.73
N ILE A 154 -10.74 2.27 7.83
CA ILE A 154 -11.19 1.65 9.09
C ILE A 154 -10.09 1.74 10.15
N ILE A 155 -8.86 1.27 9.82
CA ILE A 155 -7.72 1.23 10.76
C ILE A 155 -7.34 2.63 11.21
N LEU A 156 -7.22 3.59 10.28
CA LEU A 156 -6.85 4.95 10.62
C LEU A 156 -7.93 5.64 11.46
N THR A 157 -9.20 5.48 11.11
CA THR A 157 -10.31 5.99 11.92
C THR A 157 -10.25 5.44 13.34
N MET A 158 -10.09 4.12 13.50
CA MET A 158 -9.96 3.50 14.82
C MET A 158 -8.74 4.03 15.59
N THR A 159 -7.61 4.19 14.91
CA THR A 159 -6.36 4.66 15.52
C THR A 159 -6.53 6.08 16.05
N TYR A 160 -7.07 6.98 15.24
CA TYR A 160 -7.28 8.37 15.65
C TYR A 160 -8.38 8.52 16.72
N LEU A 161 -9.44 7.71 16.68
CA LEU A 161 -10.46 7.67 17.73
C LEU A 161 -9.89 7.27 19.11
N ARG A 162 -8.88 6.39 19.12
CA ARG A 162 -8.18 6.01 20.36
C ARG A 162 -7.29 7.12 20.92
N MET A 163 -6.94 8.12 20.12
CA MET A 163 -6.12 9.26 20.54
C MET A 163 -6.94 10.43 21.09
N VAL A 164 -8.28 10.41 20.94
CA VAL A 164 -9.16 11.45 21.48
C VAL A 164 -9.21 11.33 23.01
N ASN A 165 -9.09 12.47 23.71
CA ASN A 165 -9.20 12.49 25.16
C ASN A 165 -10.64 12.15 25.59
N PRO A 166 -10.84 11.08 26.43
CA PRO A 166 -12.16 10.70 26.92
C PRO A 166 -12.90 11.82 27.66
N ASP A 167 -12.20 12.63 28.45
CA ASP A 167 -12.80 13.72 29.23
C ASP A 167 -13.57 14.71 28.36
N MET A 168 -13.08 14.96 27.12
CA MET A 168 -13.79 15.84 26.17
C MET A 168 -15.10 15.22 25.68
N GLU A 169 -15.13 13.92 25.48
CA GLU A 169 -16.33 13.18 25.06
C GLU A 169 -17.33 13.07 26.21
N GLU A 170 -16.86 12.77 27.41
CA GLU A 170 -17.70 12.69 28.62
C GLU A 170 -18.35 14.02 28.96
N ALA A 171 -17.58 15.11 28.93
CA ALA A 171 -18.10 16.46 29.12
C ALA A 171 -19.20 16.82 28.10
N ALA A 172 -19.03 16.37 26.84
CA ALA A 172 -20.03 16.59 25.80
C ALA A 172 -21.31 15.77 26.08
N LEU A 173 -21.17 14.55 26.55
CA LEU A 173 -22.30 13.66 26.82
C LEU A 173 -23.16 14.12 28.01
N LEU A 174 -22.64 14.98 28.88
CA LEU A 174 -23.44 15.64 29.93
C LEU A 174 -24.48 16.61 29.35
N HIS A 175 -24.23 17.13 28.11
CA HIS A 175 -25.05 18.20 27.52
C HIS A 175 -25.76 17.78 26.23
N CYS A 176 -25.33 16.70 25.55
CA CYS A 176 -25.91 16.27 24.30
C CYS A 176 -25.87 14.74 24.11
N SER A 177 -26.72 14.25 23.20
CA SER A 177 -26.72 12.83 22.83
C SER A 177 -25.45 12.43 22.07
N TRP A 178 -25.08 11.15 22.13
CA TRP A 178 -23.88 10.64 21.50
C TRP A 178 -23.74 10.94 19.99
N PRO A 179 -24.79 10.84 19.16
CA PRO A 179 -24.65 11.20 17.72
C PRO A 179 -24.28 12.67 17.50
N VAL A 180 -24.75 13.55 18.39
CA VAL A 180 -24.40 14.99 18.33
C VAL A 180 -22.97 15.22 18.78
N ALA A 181 -22.53 14.58 19.88
CA ALA A 181 -21.14 14.62 20.35
C ALA A 181 -20.19 14.07 19.29
N LEU A 182 -20.52 12.92 18.68
CA LEU A 182 -19.75 12.32 17.59
C LEU A 182 -19.58 13.30 16.43
N ARG A 183 -20.68 13.87 15.94
CA ARG A 183 -20.66 14.74 14.75
C ARG A 183 -19.97 16.09 15.01
N ARG A 184 -20.17 16.69 16.20
CA ARG A 184 -19.70 18.06 16.50
C ARG A 184 -18.34 18.12 17.16
N ILE A 185 -17.90 17.04 17.82
CA ILE A 185 -16.67 17.02 18.60
C ILE A 185 -15.72 15.93 18.08
N THR A 186 -16.12 14.66 18.15
CA THR A 186 -15.22 13.54 17.87
C THR A 186 -14.78 13.51 16.39
N LEU A 187 -15.73 13.60 15.43
CA LEU A 187 -15.38 13.58 13.98
C LEU A 187 -14.53 14.77 13.56
N PRO A 188 -14.78 16.03 13.97
CA PRO A 188 -13.87 17.14 13.69
C PRO A 188 -12.48 16.96 14.30
N LEU A 189 -12.36 16.38 15.50
CA LEU A 189 -11.08 16.09 16.13
C LEU A 189 -10.26 15.05 15.34
N ILE A 190 -10.89 13.98 14.86
CA ILE A 190 -10.22 12.94 14.07
C ILE A 190 -10.15 13.24 12.58
N SER A 191 -10.68 14.38 12.13
CA SER A 191 -10.71 14.75 10.70
C SER A 191 -9.35 14.67 9.98
N PRO A 192 -8.18 14.86 10.64
CA PRO A 192 -6.90 14.64 9.98
C PRO A 192 -6.58 13.18 9.76
N GLY A 193 -7.01 12.32 10.66
CA GLY A 193 -6.88 10.87 10.46
C GLY A 193 -7.74 10.38 9.30
N ILE A 194 -8.97 10.93 9.18
CA ILE A 194 -9.86 10.66 8.05
C ILE A 194 -9.22 11.17 6.74
N ALA A 195 -8.70 12.40 6.75
CA ALA A 195 -8.03 12.99 5.60
C ALA A 195 -6.78 12.20 5.19
N LEU A 196 -5.99 11.73 6.16
CA LEU A 196 -4.84 10.86 5.89
C LEU A 196 -5.28 9.53 5.26
N GLY A 197 -6.35 8.91 5.78
CA GLY A 197 -6.95 7.70 5.20
C GLY A 197 -7.43 7.90 3.78
N ALA A 198 -8.14 9.01 3.53
CA ALA A 198 -8.60 9.40 2.21
C ALA A 198 -7.43 9.59 1.23
N LEU A 199 -6.38 10.29 1.66
CA LEU A 199 -5.20 10.55 0.85
C LEU A 199 -4.46 9.26 0.49
N ILE A 200 -4.19 8.39 1.47
CA ILE A 200 -3.51 7.11 1.23
C ILE A 200 -4.34 6.26 0.26
N THR A 201 -5.66 6.20 0.45
CA THR A 201 -6.55 5.47 -0.45
C THR A 201 -6.50 6.04 -1.87
N PHE A 202 -6.52 7.38 -2.01
CA PHE A 202 -6.43 8.05 -3.31
C PHE A 202 -5.13 7.72 -4.03
N ILE A 203 -4.00 7.86 -3.33
CA ILE A 203 -2.65 7.57 -3.87
C ILE A 203 -2.52 6.11 -4.29
N LEU A 204 -2.95 5.17 -3.43
CA LEU A 204 -2.87 3.74 -3.74
C LEU A 204 -3.79 3.35 -4.90
N THR A 205 -4.96 4.00 -5.04
CA THR A 205 -5.82 3.77 -6.21
C THR A 205 -5.20 4.34 -7.49
N LEU A 206 -4.62 5.53 -7.42
CA LEU A 206 -3.92 6.16 -8.55
C LEU A 206 -2.76 5.29 -9.05
N ALA A 207 -2.05 4.65 -8.12
CA ALA A 207 -0.89 3.80 -8.40
C ALA A 207 -1.25 2.36 -8.79
N GLU A 208 -2.52 1.96 -8.63
CA GLU A 208 -2.94 0.58 -8.84
C GLU A 208 -2.88 0.19 -10.33
N PHE A 209 -2.19 -0.92 -10.59
CA PHE A 209 -2.03 -1.51 -11.92
C PHE A 209 -2.85 -2.80 -12.07
N GLY A 210 -2.81 -3.67 -11.07
CA GLY A 210 -3.28 -5.05 -11.19
C GLY A 210 -4.78 -5.17 -11.43
N VAL A 211 -5.62 -4.46 -10.67
CA VAL A 211 -7.09 -4.51 -10.80
C VAL A 211 -7.56 -3.91 -12.12
N PRO A 212 -7.19 -2.68 -12.51
CA PRO A 212 -7.58 -2.11 -13.80
C PRO A 212 -7.10 -2.94 -14.99
N SER A 213 -5.86 -3.45 -14.94
CA SER A 213 -5.31 -4.29 -16.01
C SER A 213 -6.11 -5.59 -16.18
N PHE A 214 -6.44 -6.28 -15.07
CA PHE A 214 -7.22 -7.51 -15.11
C PHE A 214 -8.66 -7.28 -15.58
N LEU A 215 -9.31 -6.22 -15.10
CA LEU A 215 -10.69 -5.87 -15.47
C LEU A 215 -10.78 -5.07 -16.78
N ARG A 216 -9.67 -4.89 -17.49
CA ARG A 216 -9.59 -4.17 -18.77
C ARG A 216 -10.15 -2.74 -18.69
N PHE A 217 -9.93 -2.08 -17.56
CA PHE A 217 -10.34 -0.71 -17.37
C PHE A 217 -9.16 0.23 -17.67
N ASP A 218 -9.35 1.09 -18.67
CA ASP A 218 -8.30 1.97 -19.19
C ASP A 218 -7.94 3.08 -18.18
N VAL A 219 -6.76 2.98 -17.59
CA VAL A 219 -6.14 3.98 -16.69
C VAL A 219 -4.68 4.22 -17.08
N TYR A 220 -4.11 5.32 -16.62
CA TYR A 220 -2.73 5.69 -16.97
C TYR A 220 -1.67 4.66 -16.54
N SER A 221 -1.84 4.00 -15.40
CA SER A 221 -0.89 2.98 -14.95
C SER A 221 -0.82 1.77 -15.91
N VAL A 222 -1.95 1.37 -16.47
CA VAL A 222 -2.04 0.29 -17.47
C VAL A 222 -1.52 0.75 -18.82
N GLU A 223 -1.87 1.96 -19.25
CA GLU A 223 -1.40 2.52 -20.53
C GLU A 223 0.13 2.68 -20.54
N SER A 224 0.72 3.19 -19.46
CA SER A 224 2.17 3.31 -19.35
C SER A 224 2.88 1.96 -19.48
N PHE A 225 2.32 0.91 -18.88
CA PHE A 225 2.82 -0.46 -19.05
C PHE A 225 2.70 -0.92 -20.51
N THR A 226 1.56 -0.71 -21.14
CA THR A 226 1.30 -1.16 -22.51
C THR A 226 2.24 -0.48 -23.50
N ARG A 227 2.49 0.83 -23.36
CA ARG A 227 3.44 1.57 -24.21
C ARG A 227 4.85 1.03 -24.08
N LEU A 228 5.31 0.77 -22.86
CA LEU A 228 6.65 0.23 -22.67
C LEU A 228 6.77 -1.20 -23.16
N SER A 229 5.83 -2.07 -22.82
CA SER A 229 5.94 -3.51 -23.08
C SER A 229 5.58 -3.93 -24.50
N ALA A 230 4.63 -3.24 -25.16
CA ALA A 230 4.16 -3.59 -26.48
C ALA A 230 4.83 -2.78 -27.59
N PHE A 231 5.13 -1.50 -27.35
CA PHE A 231 5.65 -0.61 -28.37
C PHE A 231 7.14 -0.29 -28.20
N TYR A 232 7.75 -0.61 -27.05
CA TYR A 232 9.14 -0.26 -26.70
C TYR A 232 9.46 1.23 -26.87
N ASP A 233 8.44 2.08 -26.81
CA ASP A 233 8.53 3.52 -26.97
C ASP A 233 8.77 4.19 -25.61
N PHE A 234 10.05 4.37 -25.27
CA PHE A 234 10.46 5.01 -24.01
C PHE A 234 10.07 6.48 -23.95
N ASP A 235 10.11 7.20 -25.07
CA ASP A 235 9.89 8.65 -25.08
C ASP A 235 8.43 8.98 -24.83
N SER A 236 7.49 8.33 -25.55
CA SER A 236 6.05 8.52 -25.30
C SER A 236 5.62 7.96 -23.95
N THR A 237 6.20 6.85 -23.51
CA THR A 237 5.94 6.26 -22.19
C THR A 237 6.37 7.21 -21.07
N THR A 238 7.55 7.80 -21.19
CA THR A 238 8.09 8.75 -20.22
C THR A 238 7.25 10.03 -20.18
N ALA A 239 6.88 10.57 -21.33
CA ALA A 239 6.00 11.74 -21.42
C ALA A 239 4.60 11.46 -20.83
N ALA A 240 4.04 10.26 -21.05
CA ALA A 240 2.78 9.83 -20.45
C ALA A 240 2.85 9.66 -18.92
N ALA A 241 4.03 9.39 -18.36
CA ALA A 241 4.22 9.29 -16.92
C ALA A 241 4.22 10.66 -16.19
N VAL A 242 4.53 11.75 -16.92
CA VAL A 242 4.60 13.10 -16.33
C VAL A 242 3.28 13.57 -15.71
N PRO A 243 2.10 13.45 -16.34
CA PRO A 243 0.83 13.81 -15.73
C PRO A 243 0.59 13.14 -14.38
N LEU A 244 0.92 11.85 -14.24
CA LEU A 244 0.81 11.13 -12.96
C LEU A 244 1.76 11.70 -11.90
N GLY A 245 2.99 12.03 -12.29
CA GLY A 245 3.95 12.69 -11.40
C GLY A 245 3.46 14.06 -10.92
N VAL A 246 2.92 14.87 -11.83
CA VAL A 246 2.36 16.18 -11.49
C VAL A 246 1.16 16.05 -10.55
N ILE A 247 0.22 15.13 -10.83
CA ILE A 247 -0.92 14.87 -9.95
C ILE A 247 -0.44 14.45 -8.56
N THR A 248 0.54 13.57 -8.49
CA THR A 248 1.12 13.12 -7.23
C THR A 248 1.70 14.30 -6.43
N ILE A 249 2.45 15.19 -7.08
CA ILE A 249 3.00 16.40 -6.44
C ILE A 249 1.87 17.31 -5.93
N VAL A 250 0.84 17.54 -6.74
CA VAL A 250 -0.31 18.37 -6.34
C VAL A 250 -1.01 17.78 -5.13
N VAL A 251 -1.26 16.47 -5.13
CA VAL A 251 -1.89 15.76 -4.01
C VAL A 251 -1.06 15.89 -2.73
N LEU A 252 0.27 15.75 -2.81
CA LEU A 252 1.17 15.90 -1.66
C LEU A 252 1.24 17.36 -1.16
N ILE A 253 1.17 18.33 -2.04
CA ILE A 253 1.08 19.75 -1.65
C ILE A 253 -0.22 20.02 -0.90
N ILE A 254 -1.35 19.52 -1.41
CA ILE A 254 -2.66 19.64 -0.76
C ILE A 254 -2.63 19.00 0.63
N GLU A 255 -2.09 17.79 0.75
CA GLU A 255 -1.88 17.12 2.03
C GLU A 255 -1.12 17.99 3.02
N ARG A 256 0.04 18.49 2.59
CA ARG A 256 0.92 19.28 3.46
C ARG A 256 0.26 20.58 3.92
N LEU A 257 -0.50 21.23 3.05
CA LEU A 257 -1.25 22.44 3.38
C LEU A 257 -2.39 22.17 4.35
N PHE A 258 -3.08 21.03 4.17
CA PHE A 258 -4.21 20.63 5.02
C PHE A 258 -3.75 20.20 6.42
N LEU A 259 -2.71 19.37 6.51
CA LEU A 259 -2.20 18.85 7.79
C LEU A 259 -1.46 19.93 8.61
N ARG A 260 -0.77 20.87 7.97
CA ARG A 260 -0.08 21.96 8.68
C ARG A 260 -0.99 22.88 9.50
N ARG A 261 -2.25 23.03 9.09
CA ARG A 261 -3.20 23.96 9.72
C ARG A 261 -3.88 23.43 10.97
N LYS A 262 -3.69 22.14 11.30
CA LYS A 262 -4.37 21.52 12.42
C LYS A 262 -3.37 21.09 13.49
N THR A 263 -3.17 21.95 14.50
CA THR A 263 -2.52 21.58 15.77
C THR A 263 -3.50 20.69 16.56
N PHE A 264 -3.07 19.45 16.85
CA PHE A 264 -3.91 18.49 17.55
C PHE A 264 -3.58 18.46 19.02
N VAL A 265 -4.61 18.55 19.85
CA VAL A 265 -4.54 18.17 21.25
C VAL A 265 -4.76 16.65 21.31
N PHE A 266 -3.69 15.89 21.07
CA PHE A 266 -3.71 14.46 21.30
C PHE A 266 -3.43 14.16 22.77
N ARG A 267 -4.06 13.10 23.25
CA ARG A 267 -3.80 12.52 24.55
C ARG A 267 -2.31 12.22 24.70
N THR A 268 -1.68 12.69 25.75
CA THR A 268 -0.34 12.27 26.13
C THR A 268 -0.39 10.77 26.41
N MET A 269 0.41 9.97 25.69
CA MET A 269 0.49 8.52 25.90
C MET A 269 0.91 8.28 27.37
N GLY A 270 0.01 7.70 28.18
CA GLY A 270 0.24 7.43 29.61
C GLY A 270 -0.98 7.60 30.51
N SER A 271 -2.08 8.18 30.02
CA SER A 271 -3.33 8.24 30.77
C SER A 271 -4.07 6.90 30.62
N GLU A 272 -4.28 6.20 31.72
CA GLU A 272 -5.01 4.89 31.78
C GLU A 272 -6.53 5.01 31.64
N ASN A 273 -7.06 6.22 31.38
CA ASN A 273 -8.52 6.39 31.25
C ASN A 273 -9.06 5.54 30.10
N GLU A 274 -10.05 4.74 30.37
CA GLU A 274 -10.75 3.90 29.40
C GLU A 274 -11.46 4.77 28.36
N MET A 275 -11.50 4.29 27.11
CA MET A 275 -12.25 4.96 26.06
C MET A 275 -13.74 4.94 26.37
N VAL A 276 -14.44 6.04 26.08
CA VAL A 276 -15.90 6.08 26.14
C VAL A 276 -16.47 5.06 25.14
N ILE A 277 -17.17 4.07 25.66
CA ILE A 277 -17.88 3.07 24.87
C ILE A 277 -19.38 3.34 24.98
N VAL A 278 -20.00 3.49 23.82
CA VAL A 278 -21.42 3.81 23.72
C VAL A 278 -22.21 2.53 23.51
N PRO A 279 -23.22 2.25 24.39
CA PRO A 279 -24.09 1.11 24.19
C PRO A 279 -25.02 1.33 23.01
N LEU A 280 -25.10 0.34 22.11
CA LEU A 280 -25.97 0.37 20.93
C LEU A 280 -27.44 0.05 21.28
N GLY A 281 -27.71 -0.48 22.47
CA GLY A 281 -29.06 -0.85 22.90
C GLY A 281 -29.72 -1.82 21.92
N GLU A 282 -30.96 -1.53 21.54
CA GLU A 282 -31.77 -2.36 20.63
C GLU A 282 -31.22 -2.38 19.18
N SER A 283 -30.49 -1.34 18.78
CA SER A 283 -29.87 -1.26 17.44
C SER A 283 -28.71 -2.21 17.23
N LYS A 284 -28.27 -2.91 18.30
CA LYS A 284 -27.11 -3.81 18.28
C LYS A 284 -27.24 -4.93 17.24
N SER A 285 -28.42 -5.55 17.18
CA SER A 285 -28.71 -6.63 16.22
C SER A 285 -28.70 -6.12 14.78
N TYR A 286 -29.24 -4.93 14.54
CA TYR A 286 -29.23 -4.30 13.21
C TYR A 286 -27.80 -4.05 12.72
N PHE A 287 -26.95 -3.40 13.54
CA PHE A 287 -25.56 -3.15 13.16
C PHE A 287 -24.76 -4.45 13.01
N LEU A 288 -25.02 -5.46 13.81
CA LEU A 288 -24.40 -6.77 13.67
C LEU A 288 -24.70 -7.41 12.32
N VAL A 289 -25.96 -7.38 11.88
CA VAL A 289 -26.38 -7.92 10.57
C VAL A 289 -25.73 -7.14 9.43
N VAL A 290 -25.78 -5.80 9.48
CA VAL A 290 -25.18 -4.95 8.45
C VAL A 290 -23.67 -5.21 8.33
N VAL A 291 -22.93 -5.24 9.44
CA VAL A 291 -21.49 -5.51 9.44
C VAL A 291 -21.20 -6.92 8.94
N SER A 292 -22.00 -7.92 9.33
CA SER A 292 -21.84 -9.30 8.85
C SER A 292 -22.04 -9.41 7.33
N ILE A 293 -23.03 -8.71 6.77
CA ILE A 293 -23.26 -8.66 5.32
C ILE A 293 -22.07 -8.01 4.61
N LEU A 294 -21.56 -6.88 5.12
CA LEU A 294 -20.39 -6.22 4.53
C LEU A 294 -19.14 -7.08 4.60
N VAL A 295 -18.88 -7.75 5.71
CA VAL A 295 -17.78 -8.72 5.84
C VAL A 295 -17.95 -9.87 4.86
N PHE A 296 -19.16 -10.40 4.75
CA PHE A 296 -19.43 -11.48 3.81
C PHE A 296 -19.13 -11.04 2.36
N ILE A 297 -19.67 -9.89 1.94
CA ILE A 297 -19.47 -9.38 0.59
C ILE A 297 -17.99 -9.04 0.35
N PHE A 298 -17.37 -8.20 1.15
CA PHE A 298 -16.05 -7.67 0.85
C PHE A 298 -14.88 -8.64 1.12
N VAL A 299 -15.08 -9.64 2.00
CA VAL A 299 -13.98 -10.51 2.44
C VAL A 299 -14.29 -11.98 2.27
N ILE A 300 -15.40 -12.48 2.85
CA ILE A 300 -15.65 -13.93 2.90
C ILE A 300 -15.97 -14.50 1.53
N ALA A 301 -16.88 -13.88 0.79
CA ALA A 301 -17.33 -14.39 -0.52
C ALA A 301 -16.16 -14.55 -1.52
N PRO A 302 -15.29 -13.54 -1.76
CA PRO A 302 -14.17 -13.70 -2.67
C PRO A 302 -13.18 -14.77 -2.23
N LEU A 303 -12.88 -14.87 -0.92
CA LEU A 303 -11.98 -15.90 -0.41
C LEU A 303 -12.56 -17.30 -0.51
N CYS A 304 -13.83 -17.48 -0.19
CA CYS A 304 -14.52 -18.75 -0.33
C CYS A 304 -14.54 -19.25 -1.78
N VAL A 305 -14.75 -18.34 -2.74
CA VAL A 305 -14.74 -18.71 -4.16
C VAL A 305 -13.37 -19.21 -4.60
N LEU A 306 -12.29 -18.52 -4.22
CA LEU A 306 -10.94 -18.99 -4.53
C LEU A 306 -10.65 -20.35 -3.89
N LEU A 307 -11.05 -20.55 -2.63
CA LEU A 307 -10.89 -21.83 -1.96
C LEU A 307 -11.68 -22.93 -2.65
N CYS A 308 -12.96 -22.70 -2.98
CA CYS A 308 -13.80 -23.70 -3.67
C CYS A 308 -13.25 -24.07 -5.05
N LYS A 309 -12.77 -23.08 -5.82
CA LYS A 309 -12.19 -23.33 -7.15
C LYS A 309 -10.85 -24.06 -7.07
N SER A 310 -10.10 -23.91 -5.98
CA SER A 310 -8.80 -24.56 -5.78
C SER A 310 -8.85 -25.96 -5.15
N LEU A 311 -10.03 -26.51 -4.81
CA LEU A 311 -10.18 -27.77 -4.03
C LEU A 311 -9.61 -29.03 -4.69
N SER A 312 -9.17 -28.97 -5.95
CA SER A 312 -8.58 -30.11 -6.66
C SER A 312 -7.11 -30.28 -6.24
N PRO A 313 -6.70 -31.45 -5.66
CA PRO A 313 -5.30 -31.69 -5.31
C PRO A 313 -4.34 -31.59 -6.49
N SER A 314 -4.78 -31.94 -7.68
CA SER A 314 -4.02 -31.81 -8.92
C SER A 314 -3.70 -30.35 -9.26
N ALA A 315 -4.59 -29.42 -8.91
CA ALA A 315 -4.36 -27.98 -9.12
C ALA A 315 -3.17 -27.46 -8.31
N TYR A 316 -3.05 -27.87 -7.05
CA TYR A 316 -1.91 -27.48 -6.21
C TYR A 316 -0.59 -28.11 -6.69
N SER A 317 -0.62 -29.41 -7.09
CA SER A 317 0.56 -30.08 -7.66
C SER A 317 1.03 -29.34 -8.91
N GLU A 318 0.12 -29.02 -9.83
CA GLU A 318 0.44 -28.29 -11.06
C GLU A 318 0.90 -26.85 -10.77
N ALA A 319 0.25 -26.15 -9.85
CA ALA A 319 0.64 -24.82 -9.42
C ALA A 319 2.08 -24.79 -8.85
N PHE A 320 2.43 -25.76 -8.03
CA PHE A 320 3.80 -25.91 -7.52
C PHE A 320 4.79 -26.21 -8.64
N ILE A 321 4.53 -27.19 -9.50
CA ILE A 321 5.43 -27.57 -10.61
C ILE A 321 5.72 -26.35 -11.49
N ARG A 322 4.69 -25.58 -11.84
CA ARG A 322 4.81 -24.42 -12.74
C ARG A 322 5.42 -23.18 -12.08
N SER A 323 5.39 -23.08 -10.74
CA SER A 323 5.70 -21.80 -10.06
C SER A 323 6.65 -21.91 -8.87
N THR A 324 7.25 -23.08 -8.58
CA THR A 324 8.20 -23.25 -7.45
C THR A 324 9.35 -22.23 -7.51
N GLY A 325 9.92 -22.04 -8.70
CA GLY A 325 10.98 -21.04 -8.88
C GLY A 325 10.51 -19.62 -8.56
N SER A 326 9.32 -19.24 -8.99
CA SER A 326 8.74 -17.92 -8.74
C SER A 326 8.35 -17.71 -7.27
N ILE A 327 7.89 -18.77 -6.59
CA ILE A 327 7.62 -18.76 -5.14
C ILE A 327 8.91 -18.47 -4.37
N MET A 328 9.98 -19.22 -4.65
CA MET A 328 11.28 -19.06 -3.96
C MET A 328 11.89 -17.68 -4.24
N ARG A 329 11.83 -17.22 -5.48
CA ARG A 329 12.30 -15.85 -5.85
C ARG A 329 11.50 -14.78 -5.12
N SER A 330 10.17 -14.90 -5.05
CA SER A 330 9.34 -13.95 -4.32
C SER A 330 9.72 -13.86 -2.85
N LEU A 331 9.89 -14.99 -2.18
CA LEU A 331 10.31 -15.04 -0.78
C LEU A 331 11.70 -14.42 -0.59
N LEU A 332 12.64 -14.75 -1.47
CA LEU A 332 14.01 -14.21 -1.41
C LEU A 332 14.01 -12.69 -1.66
N TYR A 333 13.39 -12.22 -2.75
CA TYR A 333 13.43 -10.80 -3.12
C TYR A 333 12.66 -9.94 -2.11
N ALA A 334 11.51 -10.42 -1.62
CA ALA A 334 10.78 -9.73 -0.57
C ALA A 334 11.56 -9.68 0.76
N SER A 335 12.26 -10.76 1.13
CA SER A 335 13.09 -10.80 2.34
C SER A 335 14.29 -9.86 2.25
N VAL A 336 15.02 -9.88 1.12
CA VAL A 336 16.16 -8.98 0.88
C VAL A 336 15.67 -7.53 0.80
N GLY A 337 14.59 -7.27 0.05
CA GLY A 337 13.98 -5.95 -0.05
C GLY A 337 13.55 -5.41 1.31
N ALA A 338 12.81 -6.20 2.10
CA ALA A 338 12.40 -5.82 3.45
C ALA A 338 13.57 -5.52 4.36
N THR A 339 14.65 -6.30 4.28
CA THR A 339 15.87 -6.06 5.06
C THR A 339 16.54 -4.74 4.68
N CYS A 340 16.66 -4.46 3.38
CA CYS A 340 17.15 -3.17 2.90
C CYS A 340 16.26 -2.01 3.39
N LEU A 341 14.95 -2.18 3.30
CA LEU A 341 13.97 -1.18 3.74
C LEU A 341 14.02 -0.91 5.24
N VAL A 342 14.28 -1.93 6.06
CA VAL A 342 14.53 -1.74 7.51
C VAL A 342 15.81 -0.94 7.73
N ILE A 343 16.87 -1.21 6.98
CA ILE A 343 18.13 -0.46 7.11
C ILE A 343 17.94 1.01 6.72
N PHE A 344 17.36 1.28 5.56
CA PHE A 344 17.05 2.65 5.12
C PHE A 344 16.07 3.33 6.08
N GLY A 345 14.99 2.66 6.45
CA GLY A 345 13.98 3.14 7.38
C GLY A 345 14.55 3.47 8.76
N PHE A 346 15.44 2.62 9.29
CA PHE A 346 16.13 2.87 10.56
C PHE A 346 16.95 4.17 10.51
N PHE A 347 17.83 4.33 9.51
CA PHE A 347 18.69 5.50 9.45
C PHE A 347 17.94 6.78 9.09
N ILE A 348 17.00 6.74 8.14
CA ILE A 348 16.20 7.90 7.76
C ILE A 348 15.25 8.28 8.91
N GLY A 349 14.57 7.33 9.54
CA GLY A 349 13.72 7.56 10.71
C GLY A 349 14.51 8.14 11.90
N TYR A 350 15.74 7.66 12.12
CA TYR A 350 16.66 8.22 13.12
C TYR A 350 17.04 9.67 12.80
N ILE A 351 17.31 9.99 11.53
CA ILE A 351 17.62 11.37 11.09
C ILE A 351 16.43 12.28 11.37
N LEU A 352 15.22 11.84 11.08
CA LEU A 352 13.99 12.61 11.27
C LEU A 352 13.69 12.88 12.74
N ASP A 353 13.72 11.84 13.59
CA ASP A 353 13.41 11.96 15.01
C ASP A 353 14.44 12.85 15.74
N ARG A 354 15.72 12.61 15.46
CA ARG A 354 16.81 13.36 16.12
C ARG A 354 17.09 14.72 15.48
N LYS A 355 16.51 15.04 14.31
CA LYS A 355 16.69 16.29 13.54
C LYS A 355 18.17 16.64 13.30
N ILE A 356 18.98 15.62 12.94
CA ILE A 356 20.43 15.72 12.88
C ILE A 356 20.90 16.53 11.67
N LEU A 357 20.22 16.38 10.54
CA LEU A 357 20.58 17.01 9.29
C LEU A 357 19.58 18.10 8.91
N ARG A 358 20.07 19.21 8.35
CA ARG A 358 19.20 20.30 7.84
C ARG A 358 18.23 19.84 6.75
N PHE A 359 18.62 18.82 5.99
CA PHE A 359 17.83 18.25 4.89
C PHE A 359 16.99 17.03 5.28
N SER A 360 16.77 16.78 6.58
CA SER A 360 15.95 15.64 7.05
C SER A 360 14.55 15.64 6.45
N TYR A 361 13.90 16.80 6.39
CA TYR A 361 12.57 16.94 5.78
C TYR A 361 12.56 16.73 4.26
N ALA A 362 13.67 16.97 3.56
CA ALA A 362 13.77 16.70 2.13
C ALA A 362 13.81 15.19 1.87
N ALA A 363 14.55 14.42 2.67
CA ALA A 363 14.58 12.95 2.55
C ALA A 363 13.20 12.33 2.79
N ASP A 364 12.47 12.78 3.83
CA ASP A 364 11.07 12.39 4.09
C ASP A 364 10.16 12.74 2.90
N SER A 365 10.27 13.97 2.37
CA SER A 365 9.44 14.39 1.23
C SER A 365 9.73 13.57 -0.03
N ILE A 366 10.98 13.21 -0.29
CA ILE A 366 11.38 12.35 -1.41
C ILE A 366 10.83 10.93 -1.22
N ALA A 367 10.93 10.37 -0.01
CA ALA A 367 10.41 9.04 0.26
C ALA A 367 8.89 8.97 0.07
N VAL A 368 8.16 9.95 0.59
CA VAL A 368 6.69 10.04 0.43
C VAL A 368 6.32 10.27 -1.04
N PHE A 369 7.07 11.10 -1.77
CA PHE A 369 6.84 11.32 -3.20
C PHE A 369 7.00 10.03 -4.00
N LEU A 370 8.07 9.28 -3.78
CA LEU A 370 8.32 8.00 -4.45
C LEU A 370 7.24 6.96 -4.09
N PHE A 371 6.80 6.90 -2.84
CA PHE A 371 5.71 6.02 -2.41
C PHE A 371 4.38 6.34 -3.11
N ALA A 372 4.13 7.63 -3.34
CA ALA A 372 2.91 8.10 -3.97
C ALA A 372 2.91 7.97 -5.51
N LEU A 373 4.09 7.80 -6.13
CA LEU A 373 4.18 7.53 -7.55
C LEU A 373 3.68 6.12 -7.90
N PRO A 374 2.98 5.95 -9.02
CA PRO A 374 2.69 4.62 -9.54
C PRO A 374 3.97 3.80 -9.76
N GLY A 375 3.96 2.53 -9.36
CA GLY A 375 5.10 1.63 -9.52
C GLY A 375 5.59 1.51 -10.96
N ALA A 376 4.67 1.62 -11.93
CA ALA A 376 4.99 1.67 -13.34
C ALA A 376 5.92 2.85 -13.69
N VAL A 377 5.67 4.04 -13.15
CA VAL A 377 6.49 5.24 -13.38
C VAL A 377 7.90 5.05 -12.82
N ILE A 378 8.00 4.50 -11.60
CA ILE A 378 9.31 4.17 -11.00
C ILE A 378 10.05 3.14 -11.85
N GLY A 379 9.34 2.10 -12.32
CA GLY A 379 9.90 1.04 -13.16
C GLY A 379 10.47 1.58 -14.47
N ILE A 380 9.75 2.50 -15.14
CA ILE A 380 10.24 3.17 -16.36
C ILE A 380 11.53 3.94 -16.06
N GLY A 381 11.54 4.72 -14.98
CA GLY A 381 12.73 5.47 -14.57
C GLY A 381 13.94 4.57 -14.30
N LEU A 382 13.73 3.46 -13.57
CA LEU A 382 14.78 2.47 -13.31
C LEU A 382 15.29 1.82 -14.60
N SER A 383 14.40 1.40 -15.49
CA SER A 383 14.77 0.81 -16.78
C SER A 383 15.55 1.82 -17.65
N GLY A 384 15.11 3.08 -17.71
CA GLY A 384 15.76 4.12 -18.49
C GLY A 384 17.16 4.52 -18.00
N LEU A 385 17.45 4.35 -16.70
CA LEU A 385 18.77 4.68 -16.15
C LEU A 385 19.71 3.48 -16.11
N TRP A 386 19.21 2.30 -15.72
CA TRP A 386 20.05 1.12 -15.45
C TRP A 386 20.20 0.17 -16.63
N ASN A 387 19.37 0.29 -17.68
CA ASN A 387 19.48 -0.49 -18.91
C ASN A 387 20.43 0.20 -19.91
N THR A 388 21.70 0.38 -19.53
CA THR A 388 22.77 0.96 -20.36
C THR A 388 23.97 0.04 -20.36
N GLN A 389 24.87 0.17 -21.36
CA GLN A 389 26.02 -0.74 -21.53
C GLN A 389 26.88 -0.88 -20.25
N GLY A 390 27.03 0.20 -19.46
CA GLY A 390 27.85 0.19 -18.23
C GLY A 390 27.15 -0.39 -17.00
N THR A 391 25.82 -0.42 -16.97
CA THR A 391 25.02 -0.80 -15.79
C THR A 391 24.10 -1.99 -16.04
N ASN A 392 24.15 -2.58 -17.23
CA ASN A 392 23.26 -3.67 -17.65
C ASN A 392 23.32 -4.89 -16.72
N PHE A 393 24.46 -5.13 -16.03
CA PHE A 393 24.59 -6.21 -15.05
C PHE A 393 23.65 -6.01 -13.84
N ILE A 394 23.28 -4.77 -13.52
CA ILE A 394 22.27 -4.45 -12.48
C ILE A 394 20.88 -4.75 -13.03
N TYR A 395 20.60 -4.26 -14.26
CA TYR A 395 19.29 -4.41 -14.89
C TYR A 395 18.91 -5.87 -15.17
N THR A 396 19.88 -6.72 -15.53
CA THR A 396 19.67 -8.15 -15.82
C THR A 396 19.69 -9.05 -14.59
N SER A 397 19.74 -8.49 -13.38
CA SER A 397 19.79 -9.22 -12.12
C SER A 397 18.61 -8.89 -11.21
N MET A 398 18.47 -9.64 -10.11
CA MET A 398 17.47 -9.36 -9.06
C MET A 398 17.63 -7.97 -8.42
N VAL A 399 18.79 -7.34 -8.56
CA VAL A 399 19.12 -6.06 -7.93
C VAL A 399 18.18 -4.96 -8.39
N ILE A 400 17.77 -4.97 -9.67
CA ILE A 400 16.84 -3.95 -10.19
C ILE A 400 15.46 -4.01 -9.52
N ILE A 401 14.97 -5.22 -9.19
CA ILE A 401 13.70 -5.41 -8.47
C ILE A 401 13.84 -4.85 -7.04
N ILE A 402 14.97 -5.13 -6.37
CA ILE A 402 15.25 -4.62 -5.03
C ILE A 402 15.36 -3.08 -5.04
N PHE A 403 15.97 -2.51 -6.07
CA PHE A 403 16.02 -1.05 -6.26
C PHE A 403 14.61 -0.45 -6.40
N GLY A 404 13.73 -1.12 -7.13
CA GLY A 404 12.33 -0.75 -7.21
C GLY A 404 11.63 -0.76 -5.84
N TYR A 405 11.83 -1.80 -5.04
CA TYR A 405 11.29 -1.89 -3.70
C TYR A 405 11.84 -0.79 -2.77
N ILE A 406 13.15 -0.51 -2.84
CA ILE A 406 13.76 0.58 -2.08
C ILE A 406 13.17 1.92 -2.52
N ALA A 407 13.03 2.17 -3.81
CA ALA A 407 12.44 3.40 -4.31
C ALA A 407 11.02 3.60 -3.77
N GLN A 408 10.15 2.62 -3.93
CA GLN A 408 8.73 2.77 -3.61
C GLN A 408 8.42 2.67 -2.11
N TYR A 409 9.04 1.74 -1.39
CA TYR A 409 8.57 1.37 -0.05
C TYR A 409 9.42 1.92 1.10
N THR A 410 10.48 2.70 0.84
CA THR A 410 11.30 3.32 1.90
C THR A 410 10.45 4.18 2.84
N ALA A 411 9.45 4.90 2.34
CA ALA A 411 8.54 5.70 3.18
C ALA A 411 7.83 4.86 4.24
N LEU A 412 7.43 3.62 3.93
CA LEU A 412 6.81 2.72 4.92
C LEU A 412 7.78 2.38 6.05
N GLY A 413 9.00 1.96 5.68
CA GLY A 413 10.04 1.64 6.66
C GLY A 413 10.40 2.82 7.54
N GLU A 414 10.60 3.97 6.93
CA GLU A 414 10.91 5.22 7.62
C GLU A 414 9.82 5.65 8.60
N ARG A 415 8.54 5.64 8.19
CA ARG A 415 7.41 6.05 9.04
C ARG A 415 7.24 5.16 10.26
N VAL A 416 7.36 3.84 10.11
CA VAL A 416 7.27 2.90 11.24
C VAL A 416 8.45 3.09 12.18
N MET A 417 9.66 3.28 11.66
CA MET A 417 10.83 3.53 12.49
C MET A 417 10.77 4.91 13.17
N ALA A 418 10.37 5.96 12.46
CA ALA A 418 10.20 7.30 13.05
C ALA A 418 9.15 7.30 14.19
N ALA A 419 8.10 6.48 14.09
CA ALA A 419 7.14 6.28 15.17
C ALA A 419 7.68 5.45 16.34
N THR A 420 8.75 4.67 16.13
CA THR A 420 9.37 3.83 17.17
C THR A 420 10.40 4.57 17.99
N PHE A 421 11.18 5.49 17.39
CA PHE A 421 12.27 6.19 18.07
C PHE A 421 11.85 7.05 19.28
N PRO A 422 10.69 7.72 19.32
CA PRO A 422 10.25 8.49 20.49
C PRO A 422 10.14 7.68 21.78
N TYR A 423 9.94 6.34 21.68
CA TYR A 423 9.93 5.46 22.85
C TYR A 423 11.32 5.21 23.46
N VAL A 424 12.39 5.60 22.76
CA VAL A 424 13.76 5.48 23.23
C VAL A 424 14.27 6.85 23.69
N SER A 425 14.46 6.99 25.00
CA SER A 425 14.94 8.24 25.59
C SER A 425 16.31 8.63 25.01
N ARG A 426 16.47 9.94 24.69
CA ARG A 426 17.75 10.49 24.25
C ARG A 426 18.85 10.35 25.30
N SER A 427 18.48 10.39 26.57
CA SER A 427 19.39 10.25 27.71
C SER A 427 20.14 8.91 27.72
N MET A 428 19.52 7.82 27.23
CA MET A 428 20.19 6.52 27.11
C MET A 428 21.34 6.56 26.09
N GLU A 429 21.14 7.25 24.98
CA GLU A 429 22.17 7.42 23.94
C GLU A 429 23.30 8.34 24.44
N GLU A 430 22.95 9.39 25.18
CA GLU A 430 23.90 10.33 25.78
C GLU A 430 24.71 9.67 26.90
N ALA A 431 24.07 8.89 27.77
CA ALA A 431 24.77 8.13 28.83
C ALA A 431 25.78 7.15 28.24
N ALA A 432 25.42 6.43 27.17
CA ALA A 432 26.36 5.56 26.47
C ALA A 432 27.53 6.34 25.85
N GLN A 433 27.28 7.58 25.39
CA GLN A 433 28.32 8.45 24.86
C GLN A 433 29.28 8.92 25.98
N ILE A 434 28.76 9.30 27.13
CA ILE A 434 29.54 9.69 28.31
C ILE A 434 30.39 8.51 28.79
N ALA A 435 29.86 7.28 28.72
CA ALA A 435 30.59 6.04 29.01
C ALA A 435 31.65 5.67 27.94
N GLY A 436 31.93 6.55 26.96
CA GLY A 436 32.97 6.35 25.94
C GLY A 436 32.55 5.46 24.77
N ALA A 437 31.27 5.10 24.62
CA ALA A 437 30.82 4.28 23.49
C ALA A 437 30.87 5.06 22.16
N GLY A 438 31.62 4.55 21.20
CA GLY A 438 31.66 5.06 19.84
C GLY A 438 30.32 4.92 19.12
N TRP A 439 30.16 5.62 17.97
CA TRP A 439 28.91 5.68 17.21
C TRP A 439 28.32 4.29 16.88
N TYR A 440 29.08 3.40 16.28
CA TYR A 440 28.61 2.05 15.93
C TYR A 440 28.22 1.23 17.16
N ARG A 441 28.99 1.35 18.26
CA ARG A 441 28.66 0.64 19.50
C ARG A 441 27.34 1.12 20.10
N ARG A 442 27.03 2.43 20.02
CA ARG A 442 25.72 2.99 20.44
C ARG A 442 24.58 2.47 19.55
N ILE A 443 24.76 2.44 18.22
CA ILE A 443 23.75 1.89 17.32
C ILE A 443 23.47 0.42 17.64
N PHE A 444 24.49 -0.44 17.56
CA PHE A 444 24.26 -1.88 17.61
C PHE A 444 24.05 -2.44 19.02
N LYS A 445 24.60 -1.82 20.06
CA LYS A 445 24.46 -2.31 21.44
C LYS A 445 23.40 -1.58 22.28
N VAL A 446 22.94 -0.41 21.85
CA VAL A 446 21.94 0.36 22.59
C VAL A 446 20.66 0.55 21.75
N LEU A 447 20.75 1.24 20.61
CA LEU A 447 19.56 1.59 19.83
C LEU A 447 18.88 0.37 19.22
N VAL A 448 19.58 -0.47 18.47
CA VAL A 448 19.03 -1.65 17.80
C VAL A 448 18.30 -2.59 18.77
N PRO A 449 18.86 -2.96 19.92
CA PRO A 449 18.14 -3.79 20.91
C PRO A 449 16.87 -3.14 21.45
N LEU A 450 16.88 -1.82 21.66
CA LEU A 450 15.72 -1.08 22.19
C LEU A 450 14.59 -0.96 21.17
N VAL A 451 14.94 -0.76 19.88
CA VAL A 451 13.93 -0.62 18.80
C VAL A 451 13.64 -1.92 18.06
N LYS A 452 14.17 -3.06 18.49
CA LYS A 452 14.06 -4.34 17.79
C LYS A 452 12.63 -4.75 17.45
N ARG A 453 11.66 -4.45 18.34
CA ARG A 453 10.23 -4.72 18.10
C ARG A 453 9.71 -3.88 16.93
N GLY A 454 10.09 -2.62 16.86
CA GLY A 454 9.77 -1.73 15.74
C GLY A 454 10.43 -2.18 14.44
N MET A 455 11.69 -2.64 14.49
CA MET A 455 12.39 -3.18 13.32
C MET A 455 11.72 -4.44 12.77
N ILE A 456 11.29 -5.36 13.63
CA ILE A 456 10.55 -6.56 13.23
C ILE A 456 9.20 -6.18 12.59
N ALA A 457 8.46 -5.25 13.20
CA ALA A 457 7.21 -4.76 12.63
C ALA A 457 7.42 -4.09 11.26
N THR A 458 8.47 -3.26 11.14
CA THR A 458 8.88 -2.65 9.86
C THR A 458 9.20 -3.71 8.82
N TRP A 459 10.01 -4.72 9.19
CA TRP A 459 10.40 -5.79 8.27
C TRP A 459 9.18 -6.54 7.73
N LEU A 460 8.22 -6.86 8.59
CA LEU A 460 7.02 -7.59 8.18
C LEU A 460 6.10 -6.77 7.27
N ILE A 461 5.89 -5.51 7.61
CA ILE A 461 5.10 -4.62 6.75
C ILE A 461 5.78 -4.50 5.38
N CYS A 462 7.08 -4.20 5.35
CA CYS A 462 7.83 -4.07 4.10
C CYS A 462 7.87 -5.41 3.33
N PHE A 463 8.03 -6.55 4.01
CA PHE A 463 7.99 -7.87 3.40
C PHE A 463 6.66 -8.13 2.68
N ILE A 464 5.53 -7.83 3.33
CA ILE A 464 4.20 -7.99 2.73
C ILE A 464 4.05 -7.08 1.50
N PHE A 465 4.49 -5.83 1.57
CA PHE A 465 4.40 -4.90 0.45
C PHE A 465 5.29 -5.32 -0.72
N CYS A 466 6.54 -5.74 -0.48
CA CYS A 466 7.42 -6.28 -1.50
C CYS A 466 6.88 -7.58 -2.12
N LEU A 467 6.33 -8.48 -1.28
CA LEU A 467 5.81 -9.77 -1.73
C LEU A 467 4.59 -9.62 -2.66
N ARG A 468 3.74 -8.63 -2.39
CA ARG A 468 2.50 -8.39 -3.16
C ARG A 468 2.69 -7.46 -4.36
N ASP A 469 3.90 -6.92 -4.56
CA ASP A 469 4.15 -5.97 -5.64
C ASP A 469 3.99 -6.61 -7.02
N VAL A 470 3.24 -5.93 -7.89
CA VAL A 470 3.09 -6.25 -9.30
C VAL A 470 3.56 -5.07 -10.14
N GLY A 471 3.22 -3.85 -9.74
CA GLY A 471 3.38 -2.65 -10.54
C GLY A 471 4.83 -2.36 -10.96
N ILE A 472 5.76 -2.38 -10.00
CA ILE A 472 7.19 -2.20 -10.30
C ILE A 472 7.75 -3.46 -10.92
N THR A 473 7.50 -4.61 -10.26
CA THR A 473 8.12 -5.87 -10.66
C THR A 473 7.80 -6.21 -12.12
N MET A 474 6.56 -6.00 -12.57
CA MET A 474 6.14 -6.24 -13.96
C MET A 474 6.88 -5.35 -14.97
N MET A 475 7.35 -4.17 -14.54
CA MET A 475 8.10 -3.23 -15.39
C MET A 475 9.58 -3.53 -15.50
N VAL A 476 10.17 -4.10 -14.44
CA VAL A 476 11.64 -4.18 -14.34
C VAL A 476 12.20 -5.60 -14.30
N TYR A 477 11.35 -6.64 -14.12
CA TYR A 477 11.87 -7.99 -13.93
C TYR A 477 12.63 -8.51 -15.17
N PRO A 478 13.88 -8.98 -15.00
CA PRO A 478 14.63 -9.58 -16.08
C PRO A 478 14.09 -10.98 -16.43
N PRO A 479 14.35 -11.48 -17.65
CA PRO A 479 14.00 -12.86 -18.00
C PRO A 479 14.50 -13.87 -16.97
N GLY A 480 13.62 -14.77 -16.54
CA GLY A 480 13.93 -15.78 -15.52
C GLY A 480 13.87 -15.29 -14.07
N HIS A 481 13.55 -14.03 -13.81
CA HIS A 481 13.43 -13.43 -12.48
C HIS A 481 11.98 -13.07 -12.10
N ASP A 482 10.99 -13.70 -12.73
CA ASP A 482 9.58 -13.53 -12.41
C ASP A 482 9.28 -13.88 -10.95
N THR A 483 8.50 -13.03 -10.30
CA THR A 483 7.97 -13.25 -8.95
C THR A 483 6.62 -13.97 -9.01
N LEU A 484 6.15 -14.50 -7.88
CA LEU A 484 4.86 -15.21 -7.81
C LEU A 484 3.67 -14.32 -8.28
N PRO A 485 3.56 -13.03 -7.89
CA PRO A 485 2.55 -12.14 -8.44
C PRO A 485 2.61 -12.01 -9.96
N VAL A 486 3.79 -11.76 -10.52
CA VAL A 486 4.01 -11.66 -11.97
C VAL A 486 3.67 -12.99 -12.65
N ARG A 487 4.12 -14.11 -12.09
CA ARG A 487 3.83 -15.45 -12.60
C ARG A 487 2.34 -15.76 -12.62
N THR A 488 1.65 -15.45 -11.52
CA THR A 488 0.19 -15.63 -11.44
C THR A 488 -0.51 -14.80 -12.52
N PHE A 489 -0.11 -13.53 -12.67
CA PHE A 489 -0.67 -12.62 -13.68
C PHE A 489 -0.45 -13.14 -15.11
N THR A 490 0.74 -13.64 -15.43
CA THR A 490 1.05 -14.16 -16.77
C THR A 490 0.36 -15.50 -17.07
N LEU A 491 0.15 -16.34 -16.04
CA LEU A 491 -0.53 -17.63 -16.21
C LEU A 491 -2.04 -17.49 -16.39
N MET A 492 -2.65 -16.37 -15.98
CA MET A 492 -4.11 -16.15 -16.14
C MET A 492 -4.60 -16.28 -17.58
N ALA A 493 -3.76 -15.96 -18.56
CA ALA A 493 -4.14 -16.03 -19.96
C ALA A 493 -4.24 -17.46 -20.51
N ASN A 494 -3.46 -18.41 -19.93
CA ASN A 494 -3.21 -19.70 -20.56
C ASN A 494 -3.29 -20.91 -19.60
N SER A 495 -3.75 -20.73 -18.37
CA SER A 495 -3.84 -21.81 -17.38
C SER A 495 -5.27 -22.05 -16.92
N PRO A 496 -5.61 -23.28 -16.51
CA PRO A 496 -6.92 -23.59 -15.96
C PRO A 496 -7.24 -22.79 -14.69
N ASP A 497 -8.50 -22.44 -14.50
CA ASP A 497 -8.99 -21.62 -13.38
C ASP A 497 -8.62 -22.19 -12.00
N ASN A 498 -8.64 -23.52 -11.85
CA ASN A 498 -8.28 -24.20 -10.60
C ASN A 498 -6.80 -24.01 -10.23
N VAL A 499 -5.91 -24.01 -11.22
CA VAL A 499 -4.46 -23.77 -11.02
C VAL A 499 -4.21 -22.31 -10.61
N ILE A 500 -4.88 -21.37 -11.28
CA ILE A 500 -4.78 -19.94 -10.92
C ILE A 500 -5.32 -19.69 -9.51
N SER A 501 -6.47 -20.30 -9.18
CA SER A 501 -7.04 -20.20 -7.83
C SER A 501 -6.11 -20.79 -6.77
N ALA A 502 -5.45 -21.92 -7.07
CA ALA A 502 -4.46 -22.53 -6.18
C ALA A 502 -3.24 -21.59 -5.96
N LEU A 503 -2.74 -20.95 -7.03
CA LEU A 503 -1.67 -19.94 -6.91
C LEU A 503 -2.09 -18.74 -6.06
N CYS A 504 -3.32 -18.25 -6.23
CA CYS A 504 -3.88 -17.17 -5.40
C CYS A 504 -3.95 -17.59 -3.93
N VAL A 505 -4.42 -18.81 -3.63
CA VAL A 505 -4.46 -19.33 -2.25
C VAL A 505 -3.05 -19.49 -1.68
N ILE A 506 -2.09 -20.02 -2.43
CA ILE A 506 -0.68 -20.10 -2.01
C ILE A 506 -0.16 -18.70 -1.67
N MET A 507 -0.42 -17.71 -2.51
CA MET A 507 0.00 -16.32 -2.27
C MET A 507 -0.61 -15.75 -0.98
N ILE A 508 -1.91 -15.98 -0.75
CA ILE A 508 -2.61 -15.57 0.48
C ILE A 508 -1.96 -16.25 1.70
N MET A 509 -1.70 -17.54 1.63
CA MET A 509 -1.06 -18.28 2.72
C MET A 509 0.33 -17.73 3.04
N ILE A 510 1.16 -17.48 2.02
CA ILE A 510 2.52 -16.92 2.20
C ILE A 510 2.47 -15.53 2.82
N THR A 511 1.49 -14.69 2.49
CA THR A 511 1.33 -13.35 3.07
C THR A 511 0.78 -13.35 4.49
N LEU A 512 -0.11 -14.27 4.83
CA LEU A 512 -0.72 -14.35 6.17
C LEU A 512 0.16 -15.09 7.19
N LEU A 513 0.96 -16.05 6.76
CA LEU A 513 1.76 -16.91 7.64
C LEU A 513 2.73 -16.13 8.56
N PRO A 514 3.49 -15.12 8.08
CA PRO A 514 4.35 -14.30 8.94
C PRO A 514 3.59 -13.53 10.02
N LEU A 515 2.37 -13.10 9.73
CA LEU A 515 1.52 -12.37 10.68
C LEU A 515 0.97 -13.28 11.78
N CYS A 516 0.56 -14.50 11.41
CA CYS A 516 0.15 -15.52 12.39
C CYS A 516 1.31 -15.86 13.34
N GLY A 517 2.52 -16.01 12.81
CA GLY A 517 3.73 -16.23 13.59
C GLY A 517 3.99 -15.14 14.64
N LEU A 518 3.78 -13.86 14.27
CA LEU A 518 3.89 -12.76 15.24
C LEU A 518 2.84 -12.79 16.35
N GLY A 519 1.61 -13.15 16.02
CA GLY A 519 0.53 -13.30 17.01
C GLY A 519 0.88 -14.35 18.09
N LEU A 520 1.51 -15.44 17.67
CA LEU A 520 2.01 -16.48 18.56
C LEU A 520 3.20 -15.99 19.40
N VAL A 521 4.17 -15.32 18.78
CA VAL A 521 5.36 -14.78 19.45
C VAL A 521 4.99 -13.70 20.48
N LYS A 522 3.98 -12.88 20.23
CA LYS A 522 3.48 -11.90 21.20
C LYS A 522 3.05 -12.56 22.52
N LYS A 523 2.47 -13.76 22.45
CA LYS A 523 2.03 -14.54 23.64
C LYS A 523 3.21 -15.04 24.50
N TYR A 524 4.42 -15.12 23.92
CA TYR A 524 5.64 -15.56 24.62
C TYR A 524 6.59 -14.40 25.00
N ILE A 525 6.26 -13.14 24.58
CA ILE A 525 7.11 -11.95 24.82
C ILE A 525 6.44 -10.98 25.83
N THR A 526 5.15 -11.14 26.09
CA THR A 526 4.44 -10.54 27.24
C THR A 526 4.54 -11.44 28.44
#